data_01b529568ed9fce0a647755c9d78dd77
#
_entry.id   01b529568ed9fce0a647755c9d78dd77
#
_cell.length_a   1.000
_cell.length_b   1.000
_cell.length_c   1.000
_cell.angle_alpha   90.00
_cell.angle_beta   90.00
_cell.angle_gamma   90.00
#
_symmetry.space_group_name_H-M   'P 1'
#
loop_
_entity.id
_entity.type
_entity.pdbx_description
1 polymer ?
#
loop_
_entity_poly.entity_id
_entity_poly.type
_entity_poly.pdbx_seq_one_letter_code
_entity_poly.pdbx_strand_id
1 'polypeptide(L)'
;MDVDSLVFIVGLQEVNQPHRKWSKEEKLDLMHVGICCLLEPLGYYRFDGRDADGWPHYTLLENLPHLKAGQQSLLMKEALVGYFEENGWID
;
A
#
# COMPACT_ATOMS: atom_id res chain seq x y z
N MET A 1 -2.39 10.90 -12.87
CA MET A 1 -2.61 10.48 -11.48
C MET A 1 -1.25 10.32 -10.82
N ASP A 2 -1.06 10.90 -9.67
CA ASP A 2 0.23 10.83 -8.99
C ASP A 2 0.38 9.52 -8.18
N VAL A 3 1.61 9.27 -7.71
CA VAL A 3 1.93 8.04 -6.97
C VAL A 3 1.14 7.97 -5.67
N ASP A 4 1.01 9.08 -4.96
CA ASP A 4 0.29 9.11 -3.68
C ASP A 4 -1.18 8.72 -3.85
N SER A 5 -1.82 9.21 -4.90
CA SER A 5 -3.21 8.85 -5.21
C SER A 5 -3.35 7.37 -5.52
N LEU A 6 -2.40 6.80 -6.25
CA LEU A 6 -2.40 5.36 -6.56
C LEU A 6 -2.19 4.52 -5.31
N VAL A 7 -1.30 4.93 -4.43
CA VAL A 7 -1.06 4.24 -3.14
C VAL A 7 -2.33 4.26 -2.29
N PHE A 8 -3.01 5.40 -2.26
CA PHE A 8 -4.28 5.54 -1.54
C PHE A 8 -5.34 4.57 -2.09
N ILE A 9 -5.43 4.45 -3.40
CA ILE A 9 -6.35 3.51 -4.05
C ILE A 9 -6.05 2.07 -3.64
N VAL A 10 -4.77 1.70 -3.57
CA VAL A 10 -4.37 0.37 -3.09
C VAL A 10 -4.84 0.16 -1.65
N GLY A 11 -4.65 1.14 -0.78
CA GLY A 11 -5.12 1.06 0.61
C GLY A 11 -6.63 0.87 0.69
N LEU A 12 -7.39 1.63 -0.09
CA LEU A 12 -8.85 1.48 -0.16
C LEU A 12 -9.25 0.08 -0.61
N GLN A 13 -8.57 -0.46 -1.60
CA GLN A 13 -8.85 -1.77 -2.13
C GLN A 13 -8.61 -2.85 -1.08
N GLU A 14 -7.53 -2.73 -0.32
CA GLU A 14 -7.16 -3.73 0.68
C GLU A 14 -8.06 -3.69 1.91
N VAL A 15 -8.55 -2.52 2.29
CA VAL A 15 -9.47 -2.40 3.43
C VAL A 15 -10.90 -2.83 3.05
N ASN A 16 -11.26 -2.69 1.79
CA ASN A 16 -12.55 -3.13 1.25
C ASN A 16 -13.77 -2.46 1.92
N GLN A 17 -13.65 -1.16 2.19
CA GLN A 17 -14.75 -0.34 2.70
C GLN A 17 -14.88 0.95 1.88
N PRO A 18 -15.07 0.86 0.55
CA PRO A 18 -14.93 2.01 -0.33
C PRO A 18 -16.03 3.07 -0.20
N HIS A 19 -17.18 2.73 0.35
CA HIS A 19 -18.32 3.65 0.43
C HIS A 19 -18.39 4.47 1.71
N ARG A 20 -17.44 4.25 2.59
CA ARG A 20 -17.37 4.96 3.85
C ARG A 20 -16.71 6.32 3.65
N LYS A 21 -17.14 7.32 4.43
CA LYS A 21 -16.43 8.59 4.50
C LYS A 21 -15.23 8.42 5.43
N TRP A 22 -14.10 8.94 5.00
CA TRP A 22 -12.85 8.79 5.73
C TRP A 22 -12.43 10.14 6.30
N SER A 23 -12.05 10.16 7.59
CA SER A 23 -11.44 11.32 8.20
C SER A 23 -10.03 11.51 7.65
N LYS A 24 -9.44 12.68 7.92
CA LYS A 24 -8.07 12.96 7.48
C LYS A 24 -7.08 11.94 8.07
N GLU A 25 -7.24 11.60 9.35
CA GLU A 25 -6.37 10.61 10.01
C GLU A 25 -6.55 9.23 9.40
N GLU A 26 -7.78 8.85 9.12
CA GLU A 26 -8.07 7.55 8.50
C GLU A 26 -7.48 7.46 7.08
N LYS A 27 -7.49 8.58 6.34
CA LYS A 27 -6.87 8.62 5.02
C LYS A 27 -5.36 8.37 5.10
N LEU A 28 -4.70 8.89 6.13
CA LEU A 28 -3.28 8.61 6.36
C LEU A 28 -3.06 7.14 6.69
N ASP A 29 -3.95 6.54 7.48
CA ASP A 29 -3.88 5.12 7.78
C ASP A 29 -4.06 4.27 6.52
N LEU A 30 -4.95 4.68 5.62
CA LEU A 30 -5.14 4.00 4.33
C LEU A 30 -3.89 4.10 3.45
N MET A 31 -3.23 5.26 3.46
CA MET A 31 -1.96 5.42 2.76
C MET A 31 -0.91 4.45 3.30
N HIS A 32 -0.84 4.31 4.63
CA HIS A 32 0.09 3.38 5.26
C HIS A 32 -0.20 1.93 4.86
N VAL A 33 -1.48 1.54 4.86
CA VAL A 33 -1.87 0.21 4.39
C VAL A 33 -1.42 -0.03 2.96
N GLY A 34 -1.63 0.96 2.08
CA GLY A 34 -1.19 0.86 0.70
C GLY A 34 0.31 0.66 0.57
N ILE A 35 1.09 1.43 1.33
CA ILE A 35 2.55 1.30 1.34
C ILE A 35 2.96 -0.10 1.81
N CYS A 36 2.40 -0.59 2.91
CA CYS A 36 2.73 -1.92 3.44
C CYS A 36 2.38 -3.02 2.44
N CYS A 37 1.21 -2.92 1.82
CA CYS A 37 0.76 -3.90 0.83
C CYS A 37 1.72 -3.95 -0.36
N LEU A 38 2.13 -2.79 -0.85
CA LEU A 38 3.02 -2.70 -2.02
C LEU A 38 4.43 -3.19 -1.72
N LEU A 39 4.91 -3.01 -0.50
CA LEU A 39 6.28 -3.37 -0.12
C LEU A 39 6.38 -4.78 0.48
N GLU A 40 5.27 -5.43 0.76
CA GLU A 40 5.27 -6.81 1.29
C GLU A 40 5.94 -7.80 0.34
N PRO A 41 5.62 -7.83 -0.97
CA PRO A 41 6.29 -8.77 -1.88
C PRO A 41 7.79 -8.53 -2.01
N LEU A 42 8.26 -7.33 -1.66
CA LEU A 42 9.68 -7.00 -1.71
C LEU A 42 10.44 -7.36 -0.43
N GLY A 43 9.72 -7.89 0.58
CA GLY A 43 10.34 -8.35 1.80
C GLY A 43 10.49 -7.30 2.90
N TYR A 44 9.91 -6.11 2.75
CA TYR A 44 10.02 -5.06 3.77
C TYR A 44 8.95 -5.15 4.84
N TYR A 45 7.80 -5.74 4.53
CA TYR A 45 6.69 -5.92 5.45
C TYR A 45 6.16 -7.34 5.37
N ARG A 46 5.62 -7.81 6.50
CA ARG A 46 4.92 -9.08 6.57
C ARG A 46 3.46 -8.84 6.86
N PHE A 47 2.58 -9.45 6.08
CA PHE A 47 1.15 -9.42 6.34
C PHE A 47 0.83 -10.32 7.53
N ASP A 48 0.20 -9.76 8.56
CA ASP A 48 -0.11 -10.49 9.80
C ASP A 48 -1.56 -10.93 9.90
N GLY A 49 -2.36 -10.59 8.93
CA GLY A 49 -3.79 -10.92 8.93
C GLY A 49 -4.66 -9.69 9.13
N ARG A 50 -5.97 -9.92 9.21
CA ARG A 50 -6.94 -8.84 9.37
C ARG A 50 -7.60 -8.94 10.75
N ASP A 51 -7.94 -7.76 11.32
CA ASP A 51 -8.65 -7.73 12.60
C ASP A 51 -10.16 -7.95 12.39
N ALA A 52 -10.94 -7.82 13.47
CA ALA A 52 -12.39 -8.05 13.44
C ALA A 52 -13.12 -7.11 12.49
N ASP A 53 -12.57 -5.92 12.23
CA ASP A 53 -13.14 -4.94 11.32
C ASP A 53 -12.69 -5.15 9.87
N GLY A 54 -11.85 -6.13 9.62
CA GLY A 54 -11.31 -6.42 8.29
C GLY A 54 -10.09 -5.57 7.94
N TRP A 55 -9.54 -4.82 8.91
CA TRP A 55 -8.39 -3.96 8.67
C TRP A 55 -7.11 -4.79 8.65
N PRO A 56 -6.29 -4.68 7.59
CA PRO A 56 -5.06 -5.47 7.48
C PRO A 56 -3.97 -4.92 8.39
N HIS A 57 -3.20 -5.83 8.96
CA HIS A 57 -2.08 -5.50 9.84
C HIS A 57 -0.78 -6.02 9.25
N TYR A 58 0.29 -5.26 9.42
CA TYR A 58 1.61 -5.58 8.89
C TYR A 58 2.68 -5.35 9.93
N THR A 59 3.74 -6.14 9.85
CA THR A 59 4.94 -5.97 10.68
C THR A 59 6.10 -5.53 9.78
N LEU A 60 6.80 -4.49 10.19
CA LEU A 60 8.01 -4.06 9.51
C LEU A 60 9.10 -5.09 9.75
N LEU A 61 9.62 -5.70 8.68
CA LEU A 61 10.68 -6.71 8.75
C LEU A 61 12.06 -6.09 8.62
N GLU A 62 12.17 -5.06 7.78
CA GLU A 62 13.44 -4.48 7.42
C GLU A 62 13.24 -3.02 7.05
N ASN A 63 14.11 -2.15 7.55
CA ASN A 63 14.04 -0.74 7.19
C ASN A 63 14.33 -0.55 5.71
N LEU A 64 13.56 0.36 5.08
CA LEU A 64 13.83 0.72 3.70
C LEU A 64 15.24 1.28 3.56
N PRO A 65 15.97 0.94 2.49
CA PRO A 65 17.27 1.53 2.26
C PRO A 65 17.15 3.04 2.08
N HIS A 66 18.24 3.74 2.39
CA HIS A 66 18.27 5.19 2.26
C HIS A 66 18.36 5.56 0.78
N LEU A 67 17.20 5.79 0.17
CA LEU A 67 17.09 6.08 -1.26
C LEU A 67 16.91 7.58 -1.51
N LYS A 68 17.44 8.05 -2.63
CA LYS A 68 17.14 9.40 -3.11
C LYS A 68 15.70 9.48 -3.56
N ALA A 69 15.12 10.68 -3.58
CA ALA A 69 13.71 10.89 -3.91
C ALA A 69 13.30 10.22 -5.23
N GLY A 70 14.13 10.33 -6.27
CA GLY A 70 13.85 9.70 -7.55
C GLY A 70 13.82 8.18 -7.48
N GLN A 71 14.70 7.59 -6.66
CA GLN A 71 14.77 6.15 -6.47
C GLN A 71 13.57 5.63 -5.69
N GLN A 72 13.11 6.39 -4.70
CA GLN A 72 11.92 6.04 -3.93
C GLN A 72 10.68 6.03 -4.83
N SER A 73 10.56 7.04 -5.68
CA SER A 73 9.45 7.14 -6.63
C SER A 73 9.44 5.97 -7.62
N LEU A 74 10.63 5.60 -8.12
CA LEU A 74 10.75 4.47 -9.04
C LEU A 74 10.35 3.16 -8.36
N LEU A 75 10.82 2.93 -7.13
CA LEU A 75 10.48 1.74 -6.36
C LEU A 75 8.96 1.61 -6.19
N MET A 76 8.31 2.70 -5.81
CA MET A 76 6.86 2.69 -5.62
C MET A 76 6.12 2.46 -6.93
N LYS A 77 6.59 3.03 -8.03
CA LYS A 77 5.99 2.82 -9.35
C LYS A 77 6.09 1.36 -9.78
N GLU A 78 7.23 0.74 -9.58
CA GLU A 78 7.43 -0.67 -9.90
C GLU A 78 6.51 -1.56 -9.04
N ALA A 79 6.41 -1.25 -7.75
CA ALA A 79 5.52 -1.98 -6.85
C ALA A 79 4.05 -1.84 -7.25
N LEU A 80 3.64 -0.64 -7.68
CA LEU A 80 2.28 -0.39 -8.15
C LEU A 80 1.97 -1.17 -9.42
N VAL A 81 2.88 -1.21 -10.37
CA VAL A 81 2.70 -1.98 -11.60
C VAL A 81 2.52 -3.47 -11.25
N GLY A 82 3.37 -4.01 -10.39
CA GLY A 82 3.25 -5.40 -9.94
C GLY A 82 1.92 -5.68 -9.28
N TYR A 83 1.46 -4.79 -8.41
CA TYR A 83 0.18 -4.95 -7.73
C TYR A 83 -0.98 -4.99 -8.71
N PHE A 84 -1.02 -4.05 -9.65
CA PHE A 84 -2.11 -3.98 -10.62
C PHE A 84 -2.09 -5.15 -11.60
N GLU A 85 -0.92 -5.64 -11.97
CA GLU A 85 -0.80 -6.84 -12.81
C GLU A 85 -1.33 -8.07 -12.08
N GLU A 86 -0.93 -8.29 -10.82
CA GLU A 86 -1.36 -9.44 -10.03
C GLU A 86 -2.86 -9.45 -9.77
N ASN A 87 -3.47 -8.27 -9.67
CA ASN A 87 -4.90 -8.16 -9.42
C ASN A 87 -5.73 -8.05 -10.71
N GLY A 88 -5.10 -8.22 -11.86
CA GLY A 88 -5.80 -8.25 -13.14
C GLY A 88 -6.26 -6.89 -13.66
N TRP A 89 -5.72 -5.80 -13.13
CA TRP A 89 -6.10 -4.44 -13.55
C TRP A 89 -5.43 -4.03 -14.85
N ILE A 90 -4.27 -4.61 -15.13
CA ILE A 90 -3.53 -4.38 -16.38
C ILE A 90 -2.94 -5.71 -16.85
N ASP A 91 -2.72 -5.81 -18.15
CA ASP A 91 -2.17 -7.02 -18.78
C ASP A 91 -0.63 -7.07 -18.68
#